data_ca536502d878490e5258ad1d09c40a1c
#
_entry.id   ca536502d878490e5258ad1d09c40a1c
#
_cell.length_a   1.000
_cell.length_b   1.000
_cell.length_c   1.000
_cell.angle_alpha   90.00
_cell.angle_beta   90.00
_cell.angle_gamma   90.00
#
_symmetry.space_group_name_H-M   'P 1'
#
loop_
_entity.id
_entity.type
_entity.pdbx_description
1 polymer ?
#
loop_
_entity_poly.entity_id
_entity_poly.type
_entity_poly.pdbx_seq_one_letter_code
_entity_poly.pdbx_strand_id
1 'polypeptide(L)'
;VFRDSVMIEKEITDSYDGPGILCCQVKAIGLDGQSISAYSAPVPMEKAAQEMERYAPKIRVKYHEQNGTVLLYPAYSFVKIPHAVSYEVEITDEEPENPDGCEPSVHRISQGIVTIPELFDESPRQGAVWWRVRGLDENGGPVGVWSEAEKIVNDPAENWETGILGDSISHGGGRMSYSPADWPYNYAYYLDFPTINISRSGDKTDDLLRRFDADVLPFHVQYLLIMGGTNNLRSGETAEE
;
A
#
# COMPACT_ATOMS: atom_id res chain seq x y z
N VAL A 1 6.00 14.18 -13.66
CA VAL A 1 4.58 13.83 -13.53
C VAL A 1 4.51 12.31 -13.45
N PHE A 2 4.37 11.79 -12.27
CA PHE A 2 4.14 10.37 -12.07
C PHE A 2 2.69 10.08 -12.48
N ARG A 3 2.51 9.25 -13.49
CA ARG A 3 1.20 8.71 -13.81
C ARG A 3 1.12 7.32 -13.21
N ASP A 4 -0.02 7.01 -12.62
CA ASP A 4 -0.34 5.67 -12.17
C ASP A 4 -0.20 4.71 -13.38
N SER A 5 0.63 3.69 -13.23
CA SER A 5 0.98 2.72 -14.27
C SER A 5 -0.23 2.03 -14.90
N VAL A 6 -1.36 2.02 -14.23
CA VAL A 6 -2.56 1.29 -14.63
C VAL A 6 -3.45 2.06 -15.60
N MET A 7 -3.40 3.38 -15.61
CA MET A 7 -4.17 4.16 -16.60
C MET A 7 -3.69 3.93 -18.02
N ILE A 8 -2.41 3.62 -18.21
CA ILE A 8 -1.84 3.32 -19.53
C ILE A 8 -2.32 1.96 -20.03
N GLU A 9 -2.45 0.98 -19.15
CA GLU A 9 -2.84 -0.38 -19.51
C GLU A 9 -4.26 -0.45 -20.06
N LYS A 10 -5.20 0.20 -19.41
CA LYS A 10 -6.60 0.21 -19.83
C LYS A 10 -6.79 0.86 -21.21
N GLU A 11 -6.23 2.05 -21.43
CA GLU A 11 -6.39 2.77 -22.69
C GLU A 11 -5.77 2.01 -23.87
N ILE A 12 -4.64 1.33 -23.66
CA ILE A 12 -3.94 0.58 -24.70
C ILE A 12 -4.64 -0.75 -24.97
N THR A 13 -5.05 -1.48 -23.91
CA THR A 13 -5.69 -2.79 -24.09
C THR A 13 -7.11 -2.67 -24.66
N ASP A 14 -7.85 -1.64 -24.29
CA ASP A 14 -9.20 -1.37 -24.82
C ASP A 14 -9.16 -0.98 -26.31
N SER A 15 -8.05 -0.41 -26.79
CA SER A 15 -7.88 0.02 -28.18
C SER A 15 -7.20 -1.00 -29.08
N TYR A 16 -6.71 -2.14 -28.56
CA TYR A 16 -5.97 -3.13 -29.32
C TYR A 16 -6.83 -4.32 -29.75
N ASP A 17 -7.15 -4.36 -31.04
CA ASP A 17 -7.89 -5.47 -31.68
C ASP A 17 -6.98 -6.43 -32.48
N GLY A 18 -5.66 -6.26 -32.43
CA GLY A 18 -4.71 -7.05 -33.19
C GLY A 18 -4.48 -8.46 -32.64
N PRO A 19 -4.00 -9.40 -33.48
CA PRO A 19 -3.54 -10.71 -33.03
C PRO A 19 -2.19 -10.59 -32.32
N GLY A 20 -2.01 -11.34 -31.24
CA GLY A 20 -0.73 -11.45 -30.55
C GLY A 20 -0.79 -10.97 -29.10
N ILE A 21 0.38 -11.01 -28.45
CA ILE A 21 0.56 -10.56 -27.06
C ILE A 21 1.13 -9.13 -27.10
N LEU A 22 0.42 -8.20 -26.46
CA LEU A 22 0.98 -6.89 -26.18
C LEU A 22 2.06 -7.01 -25.10
N CYS A 23 3.17 -6.30 -25.29
CA CYS A 23 4.21 -6.17 -24.28
C CYS A 23 4.46 -4.69 -23.97
N CYS A 24 4.65 -4.40 -22.72
CA CYS A 24 5.01 -3.07 -22.21
C CYS A 24 6.51 -3.03 -21.90
N GLN A 25 7.17 -1.93 -22.28
CA GLN A 25 8.54 -1.60 -21.88
C GLN A 25 8.58 -0.15 -21.39
N VAL A 26 9.39 0.11 -20.39
CA VAL A 26 9.54 1.44 -19.80
C VAL A 26 10.98 1.89 -19.89
N LYS A 27 11.20 3.19 -20.15
CA LYS A 27 12.50 3.83 -20.03
C LYS A 27 12.36 5.16 -19.29
N ALA A 28 13.41 5.57 -18.61
CA ALA A 28 13.47 6.88 -17.98
C ALA A 28 13.88 7.96 -19.00
N ILE A 29 13.23 9.12 -18.92
CA ILE A 29 13.53 10.29 -19.72
C ILE A 29 13.85 11.46 -18.78
N GLY A 30 14.96 12.14 -19.03
CA GLY A 30 15.37 13.32 -18.30
C GLY A 30 14.43 14.52 -18.53
N LEU A 31 14.61 15.56 -17.73
CA LEU A 31 13.85 16.81 -17.86
C LEU A 31 14.09 17.52 -19.19
N ASP A 32 15.21 17.24 -19.86
CA ASP A 32 15.61 17.71 -21.18
C ASP A 32 15.00 16.87 -22.33
N GLY A 33 14.20 15.86 -22.00
CA GLY A 33 13.58 14.94 -22.96
C GLY A 33 14.51 13.84 -23.50
N GLN A 34 15.77 13.77 -23.04
CA GLN A 34 16.70 12.74 -23.44
C GLN A 34 16.51 11.46 -22.63
N SER A 35 16.74 10.29 -23.28
CA SER A 35 16.72 9.02 -22.56
C SER A 35 17.90 8.90 -21.61
N ILE A 36 17.63 8.65 -20.33
CA ILE A 36 18.64 8.42 -19.29
C ILE A 36 18.76 6.94 -18.89
N SER A 37 17.92 6.08 -19.46
CA SER A 37 18.04 4.62 -19.31
C SER A 37 17.77 3.89 -20.64
N ALA A 38 18.17 2.64 -20.71
CA ALA A 38 17.65 1.70 -21.71
C ALA A 38 16.17 1.36 -21.41
N TYR A 39 15.48 0.73 -22.35
CA TYR A 39 14.18 0.14 -22.07
C TYR A 39 14.31 -1.02 -21.08
N SER A 40 13.30 -1.20 -20.22
CA SER A 40 13.14 -2.40 -19.42
C SER A 40 13.02 -3.65 -20.29
N ALA A 41 13.17 -4.83 -19.70
CA ALA A 41 12.72 -6.06 -20.35
C ALA A 41 11.22 -5.94 -20.71
N PRO A 42 10.77 -6.52 -21.84
CA PRO A 42 9.36 -6.52 -22.20
C PRO A 42 8.54 -7.33 -21.18
N VAL A 43 7.46 -6.73 -20.70
CA VAL A 43 6.49 -7.38 -19.83
C VAL A 43 5.22 -7.64 -20.65
N PRO A 44 4.75 -8.88 -20.76
CA PRO A 44 3.51 -9.17 -21.46
C PRO A 44 2.32 -8.53 -20.71
N MET A 45 1.44 -7.88 -21.48
CA MET A 45 0.19 -7.33 -20.98
C MET A 45 -0.90 -8.36 -21.25
N GLU A 46 -1.50 -8.89 -20.19
CA GLU A 46 -2.57 -9.86 -20.32
C GLU A 46 -3.83 -9.16 -20.85
N LYS A 47 -4.45 -9.75 -21.88
CA LYS A 47 -5.80 -9.34 -22.30
C LYS A 47 -6.77 -9.68 -21.16
N ALA A 48 -7.24 -8.67 -20.48
CA ALA A 48 -8.18 -8.78 -19.34
C ALA A 48 -9.57 -9.38 -19.70
N ALA A 49 -9.75 -9.90 -20.91
CA ALA A 49 -11.10 -10.06 -21.46
C ALA A 49 -11.69 -11.48 -21.43
N GLN A 50 -10.99 -12.54 -21.05
CA GLN A 50 -11.55 -13.87 -21.29
C GLN A 50 -11.91 -14.70 -20.06
N GLU A 51 -11.49 -14.35 -18.85
CA GLU A 51 -11.87 -15.09 -17.63
C GLU A 51 -11.99 -14.17 -16.40
N MET A 52 -12.75 -13.07 -16.52
CA MET A 52 -12.94 -12.15 -15.40
C MET A 52 -13.55 -12.79 -14.16
N GLU A 53 -14.32 -13.87 -14.32
CA GLU A 53 -14.89 -14.62 -13.19
C GLU A 53 -13.84 -15.25 -12.26
N ARG A 54 -12.62 -15.46 -12.78
CA ARG A 54 -11.48 -16.05 -12.04
C ARG A 54 -10.32 -15.06 -11.88
N TYR A 55 -10.52 -13.82 -12.24
CA TYR A 55 -9.46 -12.83 -12.13
C TYR A 55 -9.12 -12.57 -10.66
N ALA A 56 -7.91 -12.91 -10.26
CA ALA A 56 -7.36 -12.58 -8.95
C ALA A 56 -6.52 -11.30 -9.03
N PRO A 57 -6.83 -10.26 -8.25
CA PRO A 57 -6.05 -9.04 -8.24
C PRO A 57 -4.61 -9.25 -7.79
N LYS A 58 -3.68 -8.41 -8.28
CA LYS A 58 -2.29 -8.40 -7.84
C LYS A 58 -2.09 -7.38 -6.73
N ILE A 59 -1.55 -7.85 -5.62
CA ILE A 59 -1.13 -7.00 -4.51
C ILE A 59 0.22 -6.35 -4.86
N ARG A 60 0.36 -5.10 -4.46
CA ARG A 60 1.64 -4.40 -4.46
C ARG A 60 2.19 -4.46 -3.05
N VAL A 61 3.18 -5.31 -2.84
CA VAL A 61 3.88 -5.39 -1.56
C VAL A 61 4.76 -4.16 -1.42
N LYS A 62 4.37 -3.23 -0.58
CA LYS A 62 5.16 -2.02 -0.28
C LYS A 62 6.16 -2.24 0.85
N TYR A 63 5.86 -3.15 1.76
CA TYR A 63 6.59 -3.31 3.00
C TYR A 63 7.16 -4.72 3.06
N HIS A 64 8.44 -4.80 2.91
CA HIS A 64 9.14 -6.06 2.79
C HIS A 64 9.80 -6.39 4.13
N GLU A 65 9.55 -7.56 4.67
CA GLU A 65 10.28 -8.12 5.83
C GLU A 65 11.80 -8.06 5.61
N GLN A 66 12.25 -8.21 4.36
CA GLN A 66 13.66 -8.15 3.98
C GLN A 66 14.33 -6.81 4.24
N ASN A 67 13.58 -5.72 4.34
CA ASN A 67 14.11 -4.39 4.61
C ASN A 67 14.00 -4.00 6.09
N GLY A 68 13.53 -4.91 6.94
CA GLY A 68 13.42 -4.68 8.37
C GLY A 68 12.40 -3.64 8.79
N THR A 69 11.58 -3.14 7.86
CA THR A 69 10.59 -2.08 8.16
C THR A 69 9.17 -2.58 7.93
N VAL A 70 8.37 -2.55 8.98
CA VAL A 70 6.94 -2.93 8.94
C VAL A 70 6.10 -1.77 9.46
N LEU A 71 4.91 -1.56 8.90
CA LEU A 71 4.00 -0.50 9.31
C LEU A 71 3.00 -0.97 10.37
N LEU A 72 2.89 -0.19 11.46
CA LEU A 72 1.82 -0.37 12.44
C LEU A 72 0.44 0.05 11.89
N TYR A 73 0.42 1.06 11.02
CA TYR A 73 -0.76 1.54 10.29
C TYR A 73 -0.63 1.18 8.81
N PRO A 74 -1.06 0.01 8.38
CA PRO A 74 -0.82 -0.46 7.03
C PRO A 74 -1.47 0.39 5.94
N ALA A 75 -0.81 0.47 4.80
CA ALA A 75 -1.39 0.95 3.55
C ALA A 75 -1.47 -0.22 2.57
N TYR A 76 -2.67 -0.72 2.35
CA TYR A 76 -2.95 -1.86 1.47
C TYR A 76 -3.01 -1.40 0.03
N SER A 77 -1.97 -1.70 -0.73
CA SER A 77 -1.81 -1.24 -2.10
C SER A 77 -1.87 -2.39 -3.10
N PHE A 78 -2.57 -2.18 -4.19
CA PHE A 78 -2.81 -3.20 -5.20
C PHE A 78 -2.85 -2.61 -6.62
N VAL A 79 -2.84 -3.49 -7.62
CA VAL A 79 -3.00 -3.09 -9.01
C VAL A 79 -4.50 -2.91 -9.28
N LYS A 80 -4.86 -1.88 -10.05
CA LYS A 80 -6.23 -1.67 -10.50
C LYS A 80 -6.79 -2.93 -11.16
N ILE A 81 -8.03 -3.24 -10.80
CA ILE A 81 -8.74 -4.41 -11.29
C ILE A 81 -9.55 -3.99 -12.51
N PRO A 82 -9.35 -4.61 -13.68
CA PRO A 82 -10.14 -4.32 -14.86
C PRO A 82 -11.64 -4.45 -14.59
N HIS A 83 -12.44 -3.58 -15.19
CA HIS A 83 -13.90 -3.52 -15.05
C HIS A 83 -14.44 -3.23 -13.64
N ALA A 84 -13.60 -3.09 -12.63
CA ALA A 84 -14.03 -2.67 -11.31
C ALA A 84 -14.13 -1.14 -11.23
N VAL A 85 -15.19 -0.66 -10.57
CA VAL A 85 -15.39 0.77 -10.27
C VAL A 85 -15.00 1.14 -8.86
N SER A 86 -14.94 0.13 -7.98
CA SER A 86 -14.46 0.22 -6.62
C SER A 86 -13.79 -1.08 -6.19
N TYR A 87 -13.15 -1.07 -5.04
CA TYR A 87 -12.37 -2.18 -4.52
C TYR A 87 -12.72 -2.41 -3.07
N GLU A 88 -12.90 -3.66 -2.70
CA GLU A 88 -13.06 -4.06 -1.32
C GLU A 88 -11.76 -4.69 -0.81
N VAL A 89 -11.21 -4.11 0.25
CA VAL A 89 -10.08 -4.68 0.99
C VAL A 89 -10.64 -5.35 2.25
N GLU A 90 -10.26 -6.58 2.47
CA GLU A 90 -10.61 -7.36 3.65
C GLU A 90 -9.38 -7.59 4.50
N ILE A 91 -9.51 -7.39 5.80
CA ILE A 91 -8.49 -7.68 6.80
C ILE A 91 -9.00 -8.78 7.72
N THR A 92 -8.17 -9.80 7.96
CA THR A 92 -8.50 -10.98 8.76
C THR A 92 -7.46 -11.21 9.85
N ASP A 93 -7.86 -11.84 10.96
CA ASP A 93 -6.96 -12.23 12.06
C ASP A 93 -6.33 -13.62 11.88
N GLU A 94 -6.84 -14.40 10.94
CA GLU A 94 -6.28 -15.67 10.48
C GLU A 94 -6.21 -15.69 8.95
N GLU A 95 -5.44 -16.62 8.39
CA GLU A 95 -5.40 -16.83 6.94
C GLU A 95 -6.80 -17.14 6.40
N PRO A 96 -7.27 -16.45 5.36
CA PRO A 96 -8.60 -16.70 4.82
C PRO A 96 -8.77 -18.15 4.38
N GLU A 97 -9.87 -18.77 4.79
CA GLU A 97 -10.20 -20.18 4.53
C GLU A 97 -10.65 -20.44 3.08
N ASN A 98 -10.95 -19.38 2.33
CA ASN A 98 -11.51 -19.45 0.98
C ASN A 98 -10.66 -18.65 -0.04
N PRO A 99 -9.41 -19.05 -0.30
CA PRO A 99 -8.47 -18.26 -1.12
C PRO A 99 -8.96 -18.01 -2.56
N ASP A 100 -9.69 -18.96 -3.15
CA ASP A 100 -10.18 -18.88 -4.53
C ASP A 100 -11.66 -18.43 -4.61
N GLY A 101 -12.22 -17.96 -3.49
CA GLY A 101 -13.62 -17.59 -3.40
C GLY A 101 -13.88 -16.12 -3.71
N CYS A 102 -15.16 -15.76 -3.77
CA CYS A 102 -15.64 -14.39 -3.80
C CYS A 102 -16.40 -14.00 -2.52
N GLU A 103 -16.64 -14.95 -1.62
CA GLU A 103 -17.30 -14.66 -0.35
C GLU A 103 -16.30 -14.10 0.68
N PRO A 104 -16.78 -13.29 1.63
CA PRO A 104 -15.95 -12.84 2.76
C PRO A 104 -15.44 -14.01 3.59
N SER A 105 -14.24 -13.85 4.19
CA SER A 105 -13.73 -14.81 5.17
C SER A 105 -14.53 -14.76 6.48
N VAL A 106 -14.65 -15.91 7.15
CA VAL A 106 -15.21 -15.98 8.51
C VAL A 106 -14.28 -15.32 9.55
N HIS A 107 -13.00 -15.15 9.21
CA HIS A 107 -11.98 -14.51 10.03
C HIS A 107 -11.88 -12.99 9.81
N ARG A 108 -12.84 -12.40 9.10
CA ARG A 108 -12.84 -10.95 8.82
C ARG A 108 -12.98 -10.13 10.10
N ILE A 109 -11.99 -9.28 10.38
CA ILE A 109 -12.01 -8.32 11.48
C ILE A 109 -12.29 -6.88 11.01
N SER A 110 -12.01 -6.57 9.74
CA SER A 110 -12.23 -5.26 9.16
C SER A 110 -12.38 -5.31 7.66
N GLN A 111 -12.98 -4.28 7.09
CA GLN A 111 -13.07 -4.07 5.66
C GLN A 111 -13.06 -2.58 5.32
N GLY A 112 -12.62 -2.27 4.08
CA GLY A 112 -12.72 -0.94 3.52
C GLY A 112 -13.08 -0.99 2.04
N ILE A 113 -13.95 -0.07 1.60
CA ILE A 113 -14.28 0.09 0.18
C ILE A 113 -13.66 1.39 -0.31
N VAL A 114 -12.87 1.31 -1.38
CA VAL A 114 -12.16 2.45 -1.96
C VAL A 114 -12.35 2.50 -3.47
N THR A 115 -12.18 3.68 -4.05
CA THR A 115 -12.22 3.90 -5.51
C THR A 115 -10.83 4.09 -6.12
N ILE A 116 -9.81 4.10 -5.28
CA ILE A 116 -8.40 4.17 -5.68
C ILE A 116 -7.72 2.85 -5.29
N PRO A 117 -6.63 2.44 -5.94
CA PRO A 117 -5.99 1.16 -5.69
C PRO A 117 -5.13 1.15 -4.40
N GLU A 118 -5.63 1.77 -3.36
CA GLU A 118 -4.98 1.84 -2.04
C GLU A 118 -5.99 2.11 -0.94
N LEU A 119 -5.94 1.32 0.14
CA LEU A 119 -6.66 1.57 1.39
C LEU A 119 -5.66 1.92 2.49
N PHE A 120 -5.90 3.03 3.15
CA PHE A 120 -5.22 3.45 4.37
C PHE A 120 -5.93 2.88 5.58
N ASP A 121 -5.22 2.10 6.38
CA ASP A 121 -5.74 1.65 7.66
C ASP A 121 -5.41 2.68 8.74
N GLU A 122 -6.44 3.26 9.32
CA GLU A 122 -6.32 4.21 10.43
C GLU A 122 -6.25 3.52 11.80
N SER A 123 -6.36 2.19 11.81
CA SER A 123 -6.26 1.36 13.01
C SER A 123 -4.88 0.73 13.11
N PRO A 124 -4.26 0.75 14.31
CA PRO A 124 -3.00 0.02 14.49
C PRO A 124 -3.25 -1.48 14.39
N ARG A 125 -2.38 -2.17 13.67
CA ARG A 125 -2.44 -3.62 13.49
C ARG A 125 -1.27 -4.26 14.21
N GLN A 126 -1.47 -4.60 15.47
CA GLN A 126 -0.49 -5.35 16.27
C GLN A 126 -0.72 -6.85 16.13
N GLY A 127 0.36 -7.62 16.16
CA GLY A 127 0.34 -9.06 15.93
C GLY A 127 0.37 -9.43 14.45
N ALA A 128 -0.20 -10.56 14.10
CA ALA A 128 -0.31 -11.04 12.72
C ALA A 128 -1.70 -10.75 12.18
N VAL A 129 -1.75 -10.14 11.00
CA VAL A 129 -2.98 -9.95 10.23
C VAL A 129 -2.73 -10.34 8.79
N TRP A 130 -3.80 -10.75 8.09
CA TRP A 130 -3.79 -10.99 6.65
C TRP A 130 -4.71 -9.97 5.99
N TRP A 131 -4.42 -9.65 4.76
CA TRP A 131 -5.29 -8.82 3.96
C TRP A 131 -5.34 -9.30 2.51
N ARG A 132 -6.46 -9.05 1.87
CA ARG A 132 -6.69 -9.33 0.45
C ARG A 132 -7.65 -8.30 -0.15
N VAL A 133 -7.74 -8.28 -1.47
CA VAL A 133 -8.56 -7.32 -2.20
C VAL A 133 -9.35 -8.00 -3.30
N ARG A 134 -10.53 -7.46 -3.62
CA ARG A 134 -11.31 -7.80 -4.81
C ARG A 134 -11.88 -6.55 -5.49
N GLY A 135 -12.22 -6.66 -6.77
CA GLY A 135 -12.96 -5.63 -7.49
C GLY A 135 -14.45 -5.69 -7.21
N LEU A 136 -15.11 -4.54 -7.32
CA LEU A 136 -16.56 -4.42 -7.29
C LEU A 136 -17.05 -3.68 -8.53
N ASP A 137 -18.15 -4.14 -9.11
CA ASP A 137 -18.86 -3.50 -10.21
C ASP A 137 -19.75 -2.33 -9.74
N GLU A 138 -20.49 -1.73 -10.68
CA GLU A 138 -21.39 -0.60 -10.40
C GLU A 138 -22.53 -0.94 -9.42
N ASN A 139 -22.87 -2.22 -9.29
CA ASN A 139 -23.92 -2.70 -8.38
C ASN A 139 -23.35 -3.19 -7.04
N GLY A 140 -22.02 -3.11 -6.85
CA GLY A 140 -21.32 -3.64 -5.68
C GLY A 140 -21.11 -5.16 -5.73
N GLY A 141 -21.35 -5.79 -6.88
CA GLY A 141 -21.07 -7.21 -7.10
C GLY A 141 -19.58 -7.46 -7.32
N PRO A 142 -19.07 -8.67 -6.98
CA PRO A 142 -17.66 -8.97 -7.15
C PRO A 142 -17.25 -9.06 -8.63
N VAL A 143 -16.11 -8.48 -8.94
CA VAL A 143 -15.41 -8.62 -10.23
C VAL A 143 -14.23 -9.56 -10.02
N GLY A 144 -14.37 -10.79 -10.48
CA GLY A 144 -13.37 -11.81 -10.24
C GLY A 144 -13.44 -12.42 -8.83
N VAL A 145 -12.31 -12.90 -8.35
CA VAL A 145 -12.14 -13.51 -7.04
C VAL A 145 -11.26 -12.65 -6.13
N TRP A 146 -11.08 -13.03 -4.89
CA TRP A 146 -10.11 -12.40 -4.01
C TRP A 146 -8.68 -12.57 -4.54
N SER A 147 -7.82 -11.59 -4.26
CA SER A 147 -6.37 -11.77 -4.42
C SER A 147 -5.86 -12.87 -3.48
N GLU A 148 -4.64 -13.36 -3.73
CA GLU A 148 -3.89 -14.03 -2.68
C GLU A 148 -3.83 -13.14 -1.45
N ALA A 149 -3.86 -13.76 -0.26
CA ALA A 149 -3.77 -13.03 0.99
C ALA A 149 -2.30 -12.73 1.33
N GLU A 150 -2.03 -11.50 1.73
CA GLU A 150 -0.72 -11.06 2.20
C GLU A 150 -0.72 -10.97 3.72
N LYS A 151 0.30 -11.52 4.36
CA LYS A 151 0.48 -11.49 5.79
C LYS A 151 1.35 -10.31 6.22
N ILE A 152 0.91 -9.59 7.24
CA ILE A 152 1.70 -8.55 7.92
C ILE A 152 1.88 -8.98 9.37
N VAL A 153 3.11 -8.88 9.88
CA VAL A 153 3.44 -9.21 11.27
C VAL A 153 4.05 -8.00 11.96
N ASN A 154 3.35 -7.53 12.99
CA ASN A 154 3.77 -6.40 13.86
C ASN A 154 3.69 -6.85 15.31
N ASP A 155 4.42 -7.91 15.66
CA ASP A 155 4.37 -8.44 17.03
C ASP A 155 5.28 -7.60 17.94
N PRO A 156 4.73 -6.95 18.99
CA PRO A 156 5.54 -6.24 19.99
C PRO A 156 6.55 -7.12 20.72
N ALA A 157 6.36 -8.44 20.71
CA ALA A 157 7.31 -9.39 21.32
C ALA A 157 8.54 -9.66 20.45
N GLU A 158 8.53 -9.24 19.18
CA GLU A 158 9.72 -9.31 18.34
C GLU A 158 10.79 -8.31 18.77
N ASN A 159 12.02 -8.58 18.37
CA ASN A 159 13.14 -7.71 18.74
C ASN A 159 13.27 -6.51 17.78
N TRP A 160 12.49 -5.49 18.03
CA TRP A 160 12.56 -4.22 17.30
C TRP A 160 13.68 -3.34 17.84
N GLU A 161 14.64 -2.99 17.01
CA GLU A 161 15.74 -2.10 17.39
C GLU A 161 15.29 -0.64 17.36
N THR A 162 14.59 -0.26 16.30
CA THR A 162 14.20 1.14 16.04
C THR A 162 12.70 1.28 15.83
N GLY A 163 12.13 2.33 16.40
CA GLY A 163 10.79 2.83 16.07
C GLY A 163 10.87 4.11 15.25
N ILE A 164 9.93 4.31 14.34
CA ILE A 164 9.77 5.55 13.61
C ILE A 164 8.39 6.12 13.94
N LEU A 165 8.35 7.28 14.58
CA LEU A 165 7.13 7.99 14.92
C LEU A 165 7.05 9.28 14.13
N GLY A 166 6.03 9.44 13.31
CA GLY A 166 5.90 10.64 12.47
C GLY A 166 4.59 10.71 11.69
N ASP A 167 4.60 11.60 10.72
CA ASP A 167 3.49 11.85 9.80
C ASP A 167 3.64 11.09 8.46
N SER A 168 3.00 11.57 7.39
CA SER A 168 3.03 10.94 6.06
C SER A 168 4.43 10.83 5.46
N ILE A 169 5.37 11.70 5.82
CA ILE A 169 6.74 11.65 5.31
C ILE A 169 7.43 10.38 5.79
N SER A 170 7.26 10.04 7.05
CA SER A 170 7.82 8.84 7.67
C SER A 170 6.99 7.60 7.39
N HIS A 171 5.67 7.72 7.32
CA HIS A 171 4.78 6.60 7.03
C HIS A 171 5.07 5.95 5.68
N GLY A 172 5.50 6.71 4.70
CA GLY A 172 5.82 6.18 3.37
C GLY A 172 4.61 5.80 2.54
N GLY A 173 3.43 6.04 3.04
CA GLY A 173 2.19 5.88 2.32
C GLY A 173 1.26 7.03 2.67
N GLY A 174 0.56 7.63 1.74
CA GLY A 174 -0.36 8.70 2.01
C GLY A 174 -1.37 8.85 0.89
N ARG A 175 -2.61 9.15 1.27
CA ARG A 175 -3.73 9.31 0.34
C ARG A 175 -3.41 10.18 -0.87
N MET A 176 -2.49 11.10 -0.73
CA MET A 176 -2.17 12.13 -1.73
C MET A 176 -0.69 12.15 -2.08
N SER A 177 0.12 11.26 -1.54
CA SER A 177 1.55 11.32 -1.75
C SER A 177 2.00 10.31 -2.77
N TYR A 178 2.56 10.83 -3.81
CA TYR A 178 3.15 10.02 -4.86
C TYR A 178 4.50 9.45 -4.43
N SER A 179 5.31 10.21 -3.75
CA SER A 179 6.66 9.80 -3.41
C SER A 179 6.77 9.03 -2.08
N PRO A 180 6.12 9.40 -0.98
CA PRO A 180 6.15 8.57 0.21
C PRO A 180 5.46 7.22 0.02
N ALA A 181 4.51 7.12 -0.92
CA ALA A 181 3.87 5.86 -1.27
C ALA A 181 4.78 4.97 -2.13
N ASP A 182 5.80 5.52 -2.75
CA ASP A 182 6.77 4.80 -3.56
C ASP A 182 8.02 4.51 -2.73
N TRP A 183 8.24 3.26 -2.40
CA TRP A 183 9.33 2.77 -1.56
C TRP A 183 10.69 3.42 -1.81
N PRO A 184 11.18 3.53 -3.04
CA PRO A 184 12.51 4.08 -3.29
C PRO A 184 12.70 5.53 -2.84
N TYR A 185 11.61 6.23 -2.54
CA TYR A 185 11.63 7.62 -2.08
C TYR A 185 11.40 7.78 -0.58
N ASN A 186 11.12 6.68 0.13
CA ASN A 186 11.00 6.68 1.57
C ASN A 186 12.33 6.30 2.21
N TYR A 187 12.81 7.11 3.15
CA TYR A 187 14.07 6.84 3.84
C TYR A 187 14.03 5.53 4.65
N ALA A 188 12.86 5.12 5.15
CA ALA A 188 12.69 3.86 5.88
C ALA A 188 13.03 2.63 5.03
N TYR A 189 12.88 2.72 3.71
CA TYR A 189 13.27 1.66 2.78
C TYR A 189 14.77 1.33 2.84
N TYR A 190 15.61 2.29 3.22
CA TYR A 190 17.06 2.14 3.23
C TYR A 190 17.60 1.74 4.60
N LEU A 191 16.74 1.51 5.57
CA LEU A 191 17.14 0.99 6.88
C LEU A 191 17.33 -0.53 6.76
N ASP A 192 18.45 -1.02 7.23
CA ASP A 192 18.89 -2.42 7.16
C ASP A 192 18.87 -3.13 8.53
N PHE A 193 18.14 -2.56 9.48
CA PHE A 193 17.97 -3.09 10.83
C PHE A 193 16.47 -3.17 11.19
N PRO A 194 16.09 -4.04 12.15
CA PRO A 194 14.68 -4.24 12.52
C PRO A 194 14.00 -2.95 12.96
N THR A 195 13.04 -2.49 12.17
CA THR A 195 12.37 -1.19 12.38
C THR A 195 10.86 -1.35 12.34
N ILE A 196 10.19 -0.90 13.39
CA ILE A 196 8.73 -0.72 13.39
C ILE A 196 8.39 0.72 13.02
N ASN A 197 7.64 0.91 11.95
CA ASN A 197 7.17 2.21 11.53
C ASN A 197 5.79 2.48 12.14
N ILE A 198 5.79 3.34 13.15
CA ILE A 198 4.63 3.71 13.97
C ILE A 198 4.01 5.02 13.44
N SER A 199 4.50 5.53 12.31
CA SER A 199 4.01 6.78 11.74
C SER A 199 2.61 6.61 11.16
N ARG A 200 1.84 7.70 11.17
CA ARG A 200 0.51 7.75 10.57
C ARG A 200 0.35 9.02 9.74
N SER A 201 -0.15 8.86 8.53
CA SER A 201 -0.33 9.97 7.60
C SER A 201 -1.35 10.99 8.13
N GLY A 202 -0.99 12.26 8.10
CA GLY A 202 -1.85 13.36 8.54
C GLY A 202 -1.65 13.80 9.99
N ASP A 203 -0.90 13.04 10.79
CA ASP A 203 -0.70 13.36 12.21
C ASP A 203 -0.01 14.72 12.40
N LYS A 204 -0.50 15.43 13.39
CA LYS A 204 0.13 16.58 14.03
C LYS A 204 0.90 16.14 15.28
N THR A 205 1.63 17.05 15.89
CA THR A 205 2.39 16.79 17.12
C THR A 205 1.49 16.29 18.28
N ASP A 206 0.30 16.85 18.42
CA ASP A 206 -0.69 16.41 19.42
C ASP A 206 -1.19 14.98 19.16
N ASP A 207 -1.34 14.59 17.90
CA ASP A 207 -1.72 13.23 17.53
C ASP A 207 -0.60 12.25 17.89
N LEU A 208 0.65 12.61 17.60
CA LEU A 208 1.82 11.81 17.95
C LEU A 208 1.90 11.62 19.48
N LEU A 209 1.70 12.70 20.24
CA LEU A 209 1.73 12.66 21.71
C LEU A 209 0.61 11.77 22.26
N ARG A 210 -0.61 11.94 21.75
CA ARG A 210 -1.81 11.22 22.22
C ARG A 210 -1.69 9.71 22.07
N ARG A 211 -1.07 9.22 20.99
CA ARG A 211 -0.95 7.79 20.70
C ARG A 211 0.38 7.18 21.16
N PHE A 212 1.28 7.99 21.71
CA PHE A 212 2.64 7.55 22.07
C PHE A 212 2.64 6.32 22.99
N ASP A 213 1.89 6.37 24.07
CA ASP A 213 1.88 5.28 25.07
C ASP A 213 1.32 3.97 24.50
N ALA A 214 0.27 4.08 23.65
CA ALA A 214 -0.38 2.90 23.10
C ALA A 214 0.39 2.27 21.95
N ASP A 215 1.05 3.09 21.14
CA ASP A 215 1.65 2.66 19.88
C ASP A 215 3.15 2.43 19.98
N VAL A 216 3.87 3.20 20.83
CA VAL A 216 5.33 3.16 20.90
C VAL A 216 5.81 2.24 22.01
N LEU A 217 5.27 2.40 23.23
CA LEU A 217 5.79 1.70 24.41
C LEU A 217 5.73 0.17 24.30
N PRO A 218 4.70 -0.44 23.70
CA PRO A 218 4.65 -1.91 23.60
C PRO A 218 5.82 -2.53 22.84
N PHE A 219 6.43 -1.80 21.90
CA PHE A 219 7.52 -2.33 21.07
C PHE A 219 8.89 -2.26 21.71
N HIS A 220 9.05 -1.61 22.86
CA HIS A 220 10.30 -1.55 23.64
C HIS A 220 11.54 -1.20 22.81
N VAL A 221 11.41 -0.35 21.78
CA VAL A 221 12.50 0.01 20.87
C VAL A 221 13.66 0.68 21.60
N GLN A 222 14.87 0.42 21.15
CA GLN A 222 16.09 1.02 21.73
C GLN A 222 16.28 2.46 21.22
N TYR A 223 15.89 2.71 19.98
CA TYR A 223 15.98 4.02 19.34
C TYR A 223 14.61 4.42 18.81
N LEU A 224 14.26 5.67 18.98
CA LEU A 224 13.05 6.24 18.42
C LEU A 224 13.41 7.45 17.55
N LEU A 225 13.14 7.33 16.25
CA LEU A 225 13.23 8.43 15.32
C LEU A 225 11.88 9.14 15.28
N ILE A 226 11.86 10.44 15.62
CA ILE A 226 10.65 11.26 15.61
C ILE A 226 10.76 12.29 14.49
N MET A 227 9.77 12.32 13.60
CA MET A 227 9.65 13.32 12.54
C MET A 227 8.20 13.77 12.42
N GLY A 228 7.90 14.97 12.92
CA GLY A 228 6.56 15.55 12.91
C GLY A 228 6.60 17.07 12.85
N GLY A 229 5.42 17.70 12.84
CA GLY A 229 5.26 19.16 12.83
C GLY A 229 4.94 19.75 11.46
N THR A 230 5.14 19.02 10.36
CA THR A 230 4.81 19.52 9.01
C THR A 230 3.32 19.84 8.88
N ASN A 231 2.46 19.02 9.44
CA ASN A 231 1.01 19.23 9.38
C ASN A 231 0.55 20.37 10.29
N ASN A 232 1.23 20.63 11.41
CA ASN A 232 0.98 21.79 12.26
C ASN A 232 1.21 23.08 11.46
N LEU A 233 2.39 23.21 10.83
CA LEU A 233 2.72 24.37 10.00
C LEU A 233 1.74 24.58 8.84
N ARG A 234 1.31 23.49 8.18
CA ARG A 234 0.29 23.54 7.11
C ARG A 234 -1.07 23.97 7.60
N SER A 235 -1.39 23.74 8.86
CA SER A 235 -2.63 24.19 9.51
C SER A 235 -2.54 25.64 10.03
N GLY A 236 -1.38 26.28 9.90
CA GLY A 236 -1.14 27.65 10.35
C GLY A 236 -0.84 27.76 11.86
N GLU A 237 -0.53 26.64 12.50
CA GLU A 237 -0.09 26.64 13.90
C GLU A 237 1.32 27.21 14.02
N THR A 238 1.58 27.90 15.12
CA THR A 238 2.91 28.49 15.39
C THR A 238 3.82 27.48 16.10
N ALA A 239 5.11 27.78 16.16
CA ALA A 239 6.06 26.91 16.87
C ALA A 239 5.89 26.94 18.41
N GLU A 240 5.02 27.81 18.93
CA GLU A 240 4.73 27.96 20.36
C GLU A 240 3.47 27.18 20.76
N GLU A 241 2.67 26.76 19.79
CA GLU A 241 1.53 25.84 19.94
C GLU A 241 1.95 24.39 19.80
#